data_5b3b6952b80ccfbc10b59496ccbae45e
#
_entry.id   5b3b6952b80ccfbc10b59496ccbae45e
#
_cell.length_a   1.000
_cell.length_b   1.000
_cell.length_c   1.000
_cell.angle_alpha   90.00
_cell.angle_beta   90.00
_cell.angle_gamma   90.00
#
_symmetry.space_group_name_H-M   'P 1'
#
loop_
_entity.id
_entity.type
_entity.pdbx_description
1 polymer ?
#
loop_
_entity_poly.entity_id
_entity_poly.type
_entity_poly.pdbx_seq_one_letter_code
_entity_poly.pdbx_strand_id
1 'polypeptide(L)'
;DGDIVEPKNLDRQNFVPADLGENKARVLAERYSTVLGMETEYVPSFIEKLPDLMELIEPKEWELNPYSTKRTKEMVLLLGCVDNNKTRQLCHQAFHQSEELIYIDSGNGKYTGQVVCGVRRNGRTIRKSIGGVHPEMLKDTDLFPSEISCAEAAQEDPQSIVANVTAATAVLIMVYNILTHG
;
A
#
# COMPACT_ATOMS: atom_id res chain seq x y z
N ASP A 1 -0.64 -3.54 8.63
CA ASP A 1 -0.12 -4.91 8.43
C ASP A 1 -0.20 -5.67 9.74
N GLY A 2 -0.91 -6.82 9.73
CA GLY A 2 -1.10 -7.68 10.90
C GLY A 2 0.04 -8.66 11.15
N ASP A 3 0.99 -8.78 10.21
CA ASP A 3 2.10 -9.72 10.30
C ASP A 3 3.09 -9.40 11.42
N ILE A 4 3.72 -10.46 11.91
CA ILE A 4 4.88 -10.38 12.79
C ILE A 4 6.17 -10.71 12.03
N VAL A 5 7.30 -10.25 12.56
CA VAL A 5 8.62 -10.55 12.01
C VAL A 5 9.01 -11.99 12.36
N GLU A 6 9.25 -12.82 11.35
CA GLU A 6 9.67 -14.20 11.45
C GLU A 6 11.13 -14.38 10.96
N PRO A 7 11.82 -15.47 11.34
CA PRO A 7 13.20 -15.70 10.90
C PRO A 7 13.39 -15.63 9.37
N LYS A 8 12.43 -16.15 8.60
CA LYS A 8 12.46 -16.10 7.11
C LYS A 8 12.45 -14.66 6.53
N ASN A 9 12.05 -13.65 7.33
CA ASN A 9 12.01 -12.27 6.88
C ASN A 9 13.38 -11.59 6.95
N LEU A 10 14.29 -12.07 7.81
CA LEU A 10 15.61 -11.46 8.01
C LEU A 10 16.50 -11.52 6.76
N ASP A 11 16.29 -12.53 5.91
CA ASP A 11 17.11 -12.76 4.71
C ASP A 11 16.70 -11.86 3.52
N ARG A 12 15.47 -11.36 3.50
CA ARG A 12 14.89 -10.70 2.31
C ARG A 12 14.13 -9.41 2.58
N GLN A 13 13.97 -9.04 3.83
CA GLN A 13 13.27 -7.82 4.27
C GLN A 13 14.17 -7.02 5.21
N ASN A 14 13.88 -5.75 5.39
CA ASN A 14 14.70 -4.86 6.21
C ASN A 14 14.39 -5.00 7.71
N PHE A 15 14.54 -6.23 8.23
CA PHE A 15 14.42 -6.54 9.65
C PHE A 15 15.74 -7.08 10.20
N VAL A 16 15.92 -6.95 11.50
CA VAL A 16 17.10 -7.44 12.24
C VAL A 16 16.67 -8.44 13.32
N PRO A 17 17.57 -9.28 13.85
CA PRO A 17 17.22 -10.30 14.85
C PRO A 17 16.49 -9.74 16.09
N ALA A 18 16.72 -8.48 16.45
CA ALA A 18 16.01 -7.83 17.56
C ALA A 18 14.51 -7.56 17.29
N ASP A 19 14.10 -7.61 16.02
CA ASP A 19 12.71 -7.36 15.61
C ASP A 19 11.85 -8.64 15.67
N LEU A 20 12.43 -9.80 15.89
CA LEU A 20 11.71 -11.08 15.87
C LEU A 20 10.55 -11.11 16.86
N GLY A 21 9.37 -11.52 16.36
CA GLY A 21 8.13 -11.58 17.12
C GLY A 21 7.36 -10.26 17.21
N GLU A 22 7.93 -9.15 16.74
CA GLU A 22 7.28 -7.85 16.74
C GLU A 22 6.42 -7.63 15.49
N ASN A 23 5.39 -6.76 15.59
CA ASN A 23 4.57 -6.43 14.42
C ASN A 23 5.40 -5.67 13.37
N LYS A 24 5.33 -6.10 12.10
CA LYS A 24 6.11 -5.54 11.00
C LYS A 24 5.85 -4.06 10.76
N ALA A 25 4.58 -3.64 10.76
CA ALA A 25 4.23 -2.24 10.53
C ALA A 25 4.74 -1.34 11.64
N ARG A 26 4.62 -1.77 12.91
CA ARG A 26 5.15 -1.04 14.06
C ARG A 26 6.66 -0.84 13.96
N VAL A 27 7.40 -1.92 13.77
CA VAL A 27 8.87 -1.88 13.70
C VAL A 27 9.35 -0.90 12.63
N LEU A 28 8.76 -0.95 11.44
CA LEU A 28 9.17 -0.07 10.34
C LEU A 28 8.73 1.38 10.58
N ALA A 29 7.52 1.62 11.09
CA ALA A 29 7.05 2.96 11.39
C ALA A 29 7.94 3.65 12.44
N GLU A 30 8.21 3.00 13.56
CA GLU A 30 9.07 3.52 14.62
C GLU A 30 10.52 3.78 14.14
N ARG A 31 11.08 2.84 13.38
CA ARG A 31 12.42 2.94 12.81
C ARG A 31 12.55 4.13 11.87
N TYR A 32 11.66 4.25 10.90
CA TYR A 32 11.73 5.31 9.89
C TYR A 32 11.31 6.67 10.43
N SER A 33 10.38 6.75 11.38
CA SER A 33 10.08 7.99 12.09
C SER A 33 11.32 8.54 12.77
N THR A 34 12.07 7.67 13.46
CA THR A 34 13.30 8.06 14.17
C THR A 34 14.41 8.48 13.20
N VAL A 35 14.65 7.69 12.14
CA VAL A 35 15.77 7.91 11.20
C VAL A 35 15.54 9.12 10.31
N LEU A 36 14.30 9.33 9.86
CA LEU A 36 13.96 10.38 8.88
C LEU A 36 13.38 11.64 9.54
N GLY A 37 13.10 11.62 10.83
CA GLY A 37 12.43 12.73 11.52
C GLY A 37 11.01 12.99 11.00
N MET A 38 10.35 11.94 10.48
CA MET A 38 9.01 12.02 9.93
C MET A 38 8.03 11.34 10.87
N GLU A 39 6.86 11.92 11.05
CA GLU A 39 5.77 11.26 11.74
C GLU A 39 5.21 10.14 10.86
N THR A 40 5.24 8.92 11.38
CA THR A 40 4.75 7.73 10.69
C THR A 40 3.83 6.95 11.63
N GLU A 41 2.58 6.83 11.25
CA GLU A 41 1.58 6.02 11.97
C GLU A 41 1.57 4.58 11.46
N TYR A 42 1.06 3.65 12.27
CA TYR A 42 0.90 2.25 11.88
C TYR A 42 -0.41 1.67 12.41
N VAL A 43 -0.91 0.69 11.70
CA VAL A 43 -2.06 -0.12 12.10
C VAL A 43 -1.58 -1.58 12.24
N PRO A 44 -1.51 -2.14 13.47
CA PRO A 44 -0.97 -3.47 13.72
C PRO A 44 -2.01 -4.59 13.46
N SER A 45 -2.79 -4.45 12.41
CA SER A 45 -3.81 -5.41 11.99
C SER A 45 -3.97 -5.40 10.48
N PHE A 46 -4.53 -6.46 9.92
CA PHE A 46 -4.90 -6.48 8.51
C PHE A 46 -6.11 -5.56 8.27
N ILE A 47 -6.04 -4.78 7.18
CA ILE A 47 -7.15 -3.95 6.71
C ILE A 47 -7.90 -4.76 5.65
N GLU A 48 -9.04 -5.32 6.06
CA GLU A 48 -9.83 -6.27 5.25
C GLU A 48 -11.26 -5.78 4.99
N LYS A 49 -11.61 -4.61 5.53
CA LYS A 49 -12.93 -4.00 5.34
C LYS A 49 -12.80 -2.64 4.67
N LEU A 50 -13.69 -2.39 3.72
CA LEU A 50 -13.70 -1.14 2.98
C LEU A 50 -13.88 0.11 3.86
N PRO A 51 -14.76 0.14 4.86
CA PRO A 51 -14.88 1.31 5.75
C PRO A 51 -13.56 1.65 6.47
N ASP A 52 -12.83 0.63 6.96
CA ASP A 52 -11.58 0.82 7.69
C ASP A 52 -10.51 1.43 6.76
N LEU A 53 -10.44 0.95 5.50
CA LEU A 53 -9.54 1.53 4.50
C LEU A 53 -9.94 2.96 4.13
N MET A 54 -11.24 3.22 3.96
CA MET A 54 -11.74 4.56 3.62
C MET A 54 -11.43 5.58 4.71
N GLU A 55 -11.54 5.20 5.98
CA GLU A 55 -11.17 6.07 7.12
C GLU A 55 -9.67 6.45 7.07
N LEU A 56 -8.80 5.50 6.74
CA LEU A 56 -7.36 5.73 6.65
C LEU A 56 -6.94 6.64 5.48
N ILE A 57 -7.71 6.62 4.40
CA ILE A 57 -7.41 7.42 3.20
C ILE A 57 -8.29 8.66 3.07
N GLU A 58 -9.06 9.01 4.09
CA GLU A 58 -9.88 10.22 4.09
C GLU A 58 -8.97 11.46 4.11
N PRO A 59 -9.03 12.33 3.08
CA PRO A 59 -8.17 13.51 3.02
C PRO A 59 -8.52 14.50 4.13
N LYS A 60 -7.53 14.90 4.91
CA LYS A 60 -7.68 15.96 5.91
C LYS A 60 -7.72 17.34 5.21
N GLU A 61 -8.47 18.24 5.78
CA GLU A 61 -8.54 19.63 5.33
C GLU A 61 -8.02 20.56 6.42
N TRP A 62 -7.28 21.59 6.04
CA TRP A 62 -6.82 22.63 6.96
C TRP A 62 -6.88 24.01 6.33
N GLU A 63 -6.95 25.02 7.17
CA GLU A 63 -6.87 26.41 6.76
C GLU A 63 -5.41 26.81 6.50
N LEU A 64 -5.14 27.44 5.36
CA LEU A 64 -3.79 27.89 5.00
C LEU A 64 -3.23 28.94 5.96
N ASN A 65 -4.12 29.78 6.53
CA ASN A 65 -3.79 30.72 7.61
C ASN A 65 -5.10 31.17 8.29
N PRO A 66 -5.03 31.71 9.54
CA PRO A 66 -6.22 32.16 10.29
C PRO A 66 -7.05 33.27 9.64
N TYR A 67 -6.51 33.94 8.64
CA TYR A 67 -7.18 35.06 7.93
C TYR A 67 -7.67 34.67 6.53
N SER A 68 -7.49 33.40 6.14
CA SER A 68 -7.90 32.88 4.82
C SER A 68 -9.12 31.99 4.96
N THR A 69 -10.10 32.20 4.11
CA THR A 69 -11.23 31.28 3.94
C THR A 69 -10.88 30.10 3.00
N LYS A 70 -9.67 30.09 2.44
CA LYS A 70 -9.20 29.01 1.56
C LYS A 70 -8.76 27.84 2.40
N ARG A 71 -9.42 26.70 2.23
CA ARG A 71 -9.01 25.41 2.74
C ARG A 71 -8.14 24.69 1.73
N THR A 72 -7.13 24.02 2.22
CA THR A 72 -6.30 23.10 1.43
C THR A 72 -6.64 21.69 1.85
N LYS A 73 -6.80 20.83 0.87
CA LYS A 73 -7.07 19.40 1.07
C LYS A 73 -5.81 18.59 0.81
N GLU A 74 -5.61 17.55 1.61
CA GLU A 74 -4.52 16.60 1.40
C GLU A 74 -4.60 15.94 0.02
N MET A 75 -3.45 15.73 -0.59
CA MET A 75 -3.28 14.81 -1.68
C MET A 75 -2.96 13.42 -1.11
N VAL A 76 -3.87 12.49 -1.25
CA VAL A 76 -3.70 11.13 -0.76
C VAL A 76 -3.11 10.24 -1.84
N LEU A 77 -1.99 9.58 -1.49
CA LEU A 77 -1.38 8.53 -2.30
C LEU A 77 -1.54 7.19 -1.57
N LEU A 78 -2.34 6.30 -2.13
CA LEU A 78 -2.46 4.92 -1.65
C LEU A 78 -1.43 4.06 -2.39
N LEU A 79 -0.48 3.48 -1.65
CA LEU A 79 0.53 2.57 -2.20
C LEU A 79 0.15 1.13 -1.85
N GLY A 80 -0.29 0.37 -2.86
CA GLY A 80 -0.64 -1.04 -2.74
C GLY A 80 0.59 -1.92 -2.97
N CYS A 81 1.27 -2.26 -1.89
CA CYS A 81 2.42 -3.17 -1.89
C CYS A 81 2.04 -4.52 -1.29
N VAL A 82 0.89 -5.05 -1.70
CA VAL A 82 0.29 -6.28 -1.19
C VAL A 82 0.53 -7.45 -2.14
N ASP A 83 0.54 -8.66 -1.61
CA ASP A 83 0.83 -9.89 -2.34
C ASP A 83 -0.41 -10.69 -2.76
N ASN A 84 -1.61 -10.29 -2.33
CA ASN A 84 -2.86 -10.97 -2.63
C ASN A 84 -3.86 -10.09 -3.39
N ASN A 85 -4.65 -10.72 -4.26
CA ASN A 85 -5.63 -10.01 -5.09
C ASN A 85 -6.86 -9.58 -4.29
N LYS A 86 -7.18 -10.20 -3.18
CA LYS A 86 -8.30 -9.81 -2.33
C LYS A 86 -8.13 -8.40 -1.77
N THR A 87 -6.94 -8.09 -1.24
CA THR A 87 -6.60 -6.73 -0.78
C THR A 87 -6.54 -5.75 -1.95
N ARG A 88 -6.03 -6.16 -3.13
CA ARG A 88 -6.08 -5.30 -4.33
C ARG A 88 -7.50 -4.98 -4.78
N GLN A 89 -8.43 -5.94 -4.68
CA GLN A 89 -9.85 -5.71 -4.93
C GLN A 89 -10.43 -4.67 -3.97
N LEU A 90 -10.06 -4.74 -2.69
CA LEU A 90 -10.45 -3.76 -1.66
C LEU A 90 -9.93 -2.36 -2.00
N CYS A 91 -8.65 -2.23 -2.33
CA CYS A 91 -8.05 -0.97 -2.76
C CYS A 91 -8.70 -0.42 -4.05
N HIS A 92 -9.06 -1.30 -5.00
CA HIS A 92 -9.79 -0.92 -6.20
C HIS A 92 -11.19 -0.38 -5.89
N GLN A 93 -11.90 -0.96 -4.93
CA GLN A 93 -13.20 -0.46 -4.48
C GLN A 93 -13.04 0.91 -3.81
N ALA A 94 -12.07 1.08 -2.91
CA ALA A 94 -11.76 2.35 -2.28
C ALA A 94 -11.42 3.42 -3.32
N PHE A 95 -10.61 3.09 -4.33
CA PHE A 95 -10.31 3.99 -5.45
C PHE A 95 -11.57 4.48 -6.15
N HIS A 96 -12.55 3.64 -6.40
CA HIS A 96 -13.80 4.03 -7.07
C HIS A 96 -14.77 4.80 -6.18
N GLN A 97 -14.69 4.67 -4.86
CA GLN A 97 -15.51 5.42 -3.91
C GLN A 97 -14.93 6.80 -3.56
N SER A 98 -13.62 6.99 -3.72
CA SER A 98 -12.96 8.25 -3.42
C SER A 98 -13.30 9.33 -4.47
N GLU A 99 -13.45 10.58 -4.04
CA GLU A 99 -13.55 11.73 -4.94
C GLU A 99 -12.19 12.05 -5.57
N GLU A 100 -11.14 12.00 -4.77
CA GLU A 100 -9.75 12.22 -5.19
C GLU A 100 -8.84 11.17 -4.57
N LEU A 101 -8.11 10.44 -5.39
CA LEU A 101 -7.14 9.45 -4.94
C LEU A 101 -6.14 9.14 -6.06
N ILE A 102 -4.88 9.06 -5.69
CA ILE A 102 -3.85 8.45 -6.51
C ILE A 102 -3.55 7.08 -5.91
N TYR A 103 -3.79 6.03 -6.67
CA TYR A 103 -3.55 4.65 -6.24
C TYR A 103 -2.45 4.02 -7.10
N ILE A 104 -1.31 3.74 -6.49
CA ILE A 104 -0.19 3.04 -7.12
C ILE A 104 -0.16 1.62 -6.57
N ASP A 105 -0.40 0.64 -7.41
CA ASP A 105 -0.31 -0.78 -7.08
C ASP A 105 0.97 -1.38 -7.64
N SER A 106 1.65 -2.15 -6.83
CA SER A 106 2.83 -2.92 -7.20
C SER A 106 2.58 -4.40 -6.97
N GLY A 107 2.66 -5.17 -8.04
CA GLY A 107 2.59 -6.63 -8.01
C GLY A 107 3.84 -7.24 -8.63
N ASN A 108 4.43 -8.21 -7.96
CA ASN A 108 5.59 -8.92 -8.47
C ASN A 108 5.49 -10.42 -8.24
N GLY A 109 5.95 -11.17 -9.20
CA GLY A 109 6.18 -12.61 -9.12
C GLY A 109 7.68 -12.91 -8.96
N LYS A 110 8.06 -14.14 -9.26
CA LYS A 110 9.44 -14.59 -9.12
C LYS A 110 10.43 -13.83 -10.02
N TYR A 111 10.04 -13.54 -11.27
CA TYR A 111 10.92 -12.94 -12.29
C TYR A 111 10.31 -11.73 -12.99
N THR A 112 9.07 -11.42 -12.71
CA THR A 112 8.32 -10.35 -13.36
C THR A 112 7.66 -9.47 -12.32
N GLY A 113 7.31 -8.26 -12.73
CA GLY A 113 6.53 -7.35 -11.90
C GLY A 113 5.81 -6.33 -12.75
N GLN A 114 4.86 -5.66 -12.13
CA GLN A 114 4.12 -4.57 -12.73
C GLN A 114 3.88 -3.47 -11.70
N VAL A 115 3.81 -2.24 -12.14
CA VAL A 115 3.37 -1.11 -11.34
C VAL A 115 2.32 -0.35 -12.13
N VAL A 116 1.16 -0.14 -11.52
CA VAL A 116 0.02 0.55 -12.15
C VAL A 116 -0.36 1.76 -11.29
N CYS A 117 -0.46 2.93 -11.92
CA CYS A 117 -0.87 4.17 -11.26
C CYS A 117 -2.26 4.58 -11.75
N GLY A 118 -3.26 4.41 -10.89
CA GLY A 118 -4.61 4.94 -11.07
C GLY A 118 -4.72 6.37 -10.54
N VAL A 119 -5.48 7.22 -11.23
CA VAL A 119 -5.72 8.60 -10.81
C VAL A 119 -7.22 8.89 -10.88
N ARG A 120 -7.76 9.37 -9.77
CA ARG A 120 -9.13 9.82 -9.66
C ARG A 120 -9.17 11.28 -9.22
N ARG A 121 -9.96 12.10 -9.91
CA ARG A 121 -10.14 13.52 -9.58
C ARG A 121 -11.60 13.92 -9.79
N ASN A 122 -12.17 14.63 -8.82
CA ASN A 122 -13.58 15.08 -8.84
C ASN A 122 -14.57 13.95 -9.17
N GLY A 123 -14.41 12.80 -8.53
CA GLY A 123 -15.25 11.63 -8.74
C GLY A 123 -15.08 10.94 -10.11
N ARG A 124 -14.12 11.37 -10.94
CA ARG A 124 -13.87 10.81 -12.29
C ARG A 124 -12.54 10.07 -12.34
N THR A 125 -12.54 8.91 -12.98
CA THR A 125 -11.32 8.17 -13.25
C THR A 125 -10.56 8.79 -14.43
N ILE A 126 -9.43 9.41 -14.15
CA ILE A 126 -8.52 10.00 -15.14
C ILE A 126 -7.59 8.93 -15.70
N ARG A 127 -7.05 8.06 -14.81
CA ARG A 127 -6.26 6.88 -15.17
C ARG A 127 -6.80 5.67 -14.43
N LYS A 128 -6.87 4.54 -15.13
CA LYS A 128 -7.38 3.29 -14.55
C LYS A 128 -6.44 2.78 -13.45
N SER A 129 -7.02 2.31 -12.34
CA SER A 129 -6.30 1.55 -11.31
C SER A 129 -6.04 0.11 -11.78
N ILE A 130 -5.36 -0.67 -10.95
CA ILE A 130 -4.96 -2.05 -11.25
C ILE A 130 -6.14 -2.91 -11.74
N GLY A 131 -7.30 -2.89 -11.09
CA GLY A 131 -8.46 -3.67 -11.53
C GLY A 131 -9.09 -3.19 -12.84
N GLY A 132 -8.82 -1.94 -13.25
CA GLY A 132 -9.23 -1.44 -14.56
C GLY A 132 -8.25 -1.79 -15.70
N VAL A 133 -6.99 -2.08 -15.35
CA VAL A 133 -5.94 -2.54 -16.28
C VAL A 133 -5.95 -4.07 -16.38
N HIS A 134 -6.12 -4.75 -15.26
CA HIS A 134 -6.14 -6.20 -15.10
C HIS A 134 -7.49 -6.66 -14.52
N PRO A 135 -8.57 -6.64 -15.31
CA PRO A 135 -9.91 -7.00 -14.84
C PRO A 135 -10.06 -8.46 -14.42
N GLU A 136 -9.16 -9.34 -14.84
CA GLU A 136 -9.07 -10.73 -14.39
C GLU A 136 -8.84 -10.82 -12.87
N MET A 137 -8.07 -9.91 -12.31
CA MET A 137 -7.80 -9.83 -10.87
C MET A 137 -9.09 -9.63 -10.04
N LEU A 138 -10.09 -8.95 -10.60
CA LEU A 138 -11.38 -8.73 -9.92
C LEU A 138 -12.23 -10.00 -9.79
N LYS A 139 -11.90 -11.04 -10.55
CA LYS A 139 -12.58 -12.36 -10.52
C LYS A 139 -11.86 -13.38 -9.68
N ASP A 140 -10.69 -13.02 -9.16
CA ASP A 140 -9.90 -13.88 -8.31
C ASP A 140 -10.62 -14.16 -7.00
N THR A 141 -10.51 -15.40 -6.53
CA THR A 141 -11.14 -15.88 -5.29
C THR A 141 -10.14 -16.00 -4.15
N ASP A 142 -9.02 -15.27 -4.22
CA ASP A 142 -8.05 -15.16 -3.14
C ASP A 142 -8.71 -14.87 -1.79
N LEU A 143 -8.10 -15.35 -0.75
CA LEU A 143 -8.50 -15.09 0.63
C LEU A 143 -7.76 -13.87 1.18
N PHE A 144 -8.33 -13.26 2.21
CA PHE A 144 -7.59 -12.29 3.01
C PHE A 144 -6.49 -12.97 3.83
N PRO A 145 -5.40 -12.25 4.18
CA PRO A 145 -4.33 -12.82 4.99
C PRO A 145 -4.81 -13.46 6.30
N SER A 146 -5.84 -12.91 6.94
CA SER A 146 -6.42 -13.48 8.16
C SER A 146 -7.17 -14.81 7.95
N GLU A 147 -7.57 -15.11 6.72
CA GLU A 147 -8.32 -16.32 6.35
C GLU A 147 -7.39 -17.47 5.92
N ILE A 148 -6.11 -17.17 5.63
CA ILE A 148 -5.12 -18.15 5.16
C ILE A 148 -4.57 -18.94 6.35
N SER A 149 -4.62 -20.27 6.28
CA SER A 149 -4.03 -21.11 7.30
C SER A 149 -2.49 -21.12 7.21
N CYS A 150 -1.80 -21.35 8.34
CA CYS A 150 -0.34 -21.46 8.38
C CYS A 150 0.22 -22.54 7.41
N ALA A 151 -0.57 -23.56 7.09
CA ALA A 151 -0.18 -24.62 6.16
C ALA A 151 -0.22 -24.15 4.69
N GLU A 152 -1.18 -23.31 4.34
CA GLU A 152 -1.32 -22.72 2.99
C GLU A 152 -0.27 -21.63 2.75
N ALA A 153 0.02 -20.81 3.76
CA ALA A 153 1.06 -19.79 3.71
C ALA A 153 2.48 -20.36 3.47
N ALA A 154 2.70 -21.63 3.80
CA ALA A 154 3.99 -22.32 3.58
C ALA A 154 4.23 -22.74 2.11
N GLN A 155 3.22 -22.66 1.24
CA GLN A 155 3.33 -23.07 -0.18
C GLN A 155 3.60 -21.91 -1.14
N GLU A 156 3.78 -20.68 -0.65
CA GLU A 156 4.07 -19.54 -1.49
C GLU A 156 5.42 -19.67 -2.21
N ASP A 157 5.38 -19.45 -3.53
CA ASP A 157 6.58 -19.40 -4.37
C ASP A 157 7.45 -18.19 -3.93
N PRO A 158 8.71 -18.41 -3.53
CA PRO A 158 9.50 -17.31 -2.95
C PRO A 158 9.76 -16.21 -3.97
N GLN A 159 9.32 -15.01 -3.66
CA GLN A 159 9.58 -13.82 -4.46
C GLN A 159 11.08 -13.52 -4.48
N SER A 160 11.59 -13.12 -5.64
CA SER A 160 12.99 -12.69 -5.79
C SER A 160 13.19 -11.30 -5.15
N ILE A 161 14.25 -11.15 -4.34
CA ILE A 161 14.64 -9.84 -3.80
C ILE A 161 14.88 -8.82 -4.93
N VAL A 162 15.39 -9.24 -6.08
CA VAL A 162 15.63 -8.38 -7.24
C VAL A 162 14.32 -7.85 -7.82
N ALA A 163 13.30 -8.71 -7.93
CA ALA A 163 11.96 -8.31 -8.38
C ALA A 163 11.33 -7.30 -7.40
N ASN A 164 11.45 -7.57 -6.09
CA ASN A 164 10.92 -6.67 -5.05
C ASN A 164 11.58 -5.29 -5.10
N VAL A 165 12.92 -5.22 -5.18
CA VAL A 165 13.66 -3.95 -5.25
C VAL A 165 13.35 -3.19 -6.54
N THR A 166 13.22 -3.89 -7.67
CA THR A 166 12.87 -3.26 -8.95
C THR A 166 11.46 -2.66 -8.89
N ALA A 167 10.50 -3.39 -8.36
CA ALA A 167 9.13 -2.92 -8.18
C ALA A 167 9.07 -1.71 -7.23
N ALA A 168 9.74 -1.77 -6.09
CA ALA A 168 9.84 -0.66 -5.16
C ALA A 168 10.47 0.58 -5.80
N THR A 169 11.53 0.41 -6.59
CA THR A 169 12.16 1.51 -7.34
C THR A 169 11.19 2.15 -8.33
N ALA A 170 10.41 1.36 -9.06
CA ALA A 170 9.40 1.87 -9.99
C ALA A 170 8.30 2.66 -9.26
N VAL A 171 7.82 2.18 -8.11
CA VAL A 171 6.88 2.92 -7.26
C VAL A 171 7.47 4.26 -6.82
N LEU A 172 8.71 4.26 -6.31
CA LEU A 172 9.39 5.48 -5.87
C LEU A 172 9.57 6.51 -7.00
N ILE A 173 9.90 6.07 -8.22
CA ILE A 173 9.96 6.96 -9.40
C ILE A 173 8.59 7.59 -9.66
N MET A 174 7.50 6.84 -9.59
CA MET A 174 6.15 7.39 -9.78
C MET A 174 5.79 8.40 -8.68
N VAL A 175 6.04 8.07 -7.42
CA VAL A 175 5.80 8.98 -6.28
C VAL A 175 6.61 10.26 -6.44
N TYR A 176 7.90 10.15 -6.75
CA TYR A 176 8.77 11.30 -6.99
C TYR A 176 8.22 12.22 -8.08
N ASN A 177 7.85 11.65 -9.23
CA ASN A 177 7.28 12.43 -10.33
C ASN A 177 5.97 13.12 -9.96
N ILE A 178 5.09 12.45 -9.21
CA ILE A 178 3.82 13.03 -8.73
C ILE A 178 4.09 14.23 -7.81
N LEU A 179 5.03 14.08 -6.87
CA LEU A 179 5.35 15.13 -5.89
C LEU A 179 6.09 16.32 -6.50
N THR A 180 6.86 16.11 -7.57
CA THR A 180 7.70 17.16 -8.18
C THR A 180 7.09 17.83 -9.39
N HIS A 181 6.19 17.15 -10.10
CA HIS A 181 5.64 17.64 -11.37
C HIS A 181 4.10 17.76 -11.38
N GLY A 182 3.41 17.36 -10.29
CA GLY A 182 1.99 17.60 -10.05
C GLY A 182 1.08 16.60 -10.74
#